data_1007f196b9a110a007afbccccba28652
#
_entry.id   1007f196b9a110a007afbccccba28652
#
_cell.length_a   1.000
_cell.length_b   1.000
_cell.length_c   1.000
_cell.angle_alpha   90.00
_cell.angle_beta   90.00
_cell.angle_gamma   90.00
#
_symmetry.space_group_name_H-M   'P 1'
#
loop_
_entity.id
_entity.type
_entity.pdbx_description
1 polymer ?
#
loop_
_entity_poly.entity_id
_entity_poly.type
_entity_poly.pdbx_seq_one_letter_code
_entity_poly.pdbx_strand_id
1 'polypeptide(L)'
;YVHNDTVYLYTTHDEDGAEGFLMKDWLLYTSTDMVNWQDRGAVASLKDFKWFKGENGAWAEQVIERNGKWYMYCPIHGHGIGVLVADNPYGPFKDPIGKPLAWEGDWFDIDPTVWIDDDNQAYMYWGNPELKAVKLNEDMISYSDSIMHFPKIQDYQEGPWFWKRNGNYYLAYASTCCPEGIGYAISKNPL
;
A
#
# COMPACT_ATOMS: atom_id res chain seq x y z
N TYR A 1 7.28 -0.76 -8.36
CA TYR A 1 6.53 -1.06 -9.59
C TYR A 1 7.44 -0.96 -10.81
N VAL A 2 7.24 -1.82 -11.82
CA VAL A 2 8.01 -1.78 -13.07
C VAL A 2 7.06 -1.48 -14.23
N HIS A 3 7.38 -0.44 -15.02
CA HIS A 3 6.59 -0.05 -16.18
C HIS A 3 7.51 0.56 -17.25
N ASN A 4 7.40 0.10 -18.51
CA ASN A 4 8.20 0.58 -19.65
C ASN A 4 9.70 0.65 -19.33
N ASP A 5 10.27 -0.49 -18.90
CA ASP A 5 11.69 -0.66 -18.56
C ASP A 5 12.22 0.29 -17.47
N THR A 6 11.32 0.89 -16.71
CA THR A 6 11.67 1.74 -15.59
C THR A 6 11.11 1.16 -14.29
N VAL A 7 11.94 1.11 -13.27
CA VAL A 7 11.54 0.77 -11.89
C VAL A 7 11.15 2.05 -11.18
N TYR A 8 9.97 2.06 -10.58
CA TYR A 8 9.43 3.13 -9.74
C TYR A 8 9.44 2.63 -8.30
N LEU A 9 10.23 3.26 -7.47
CA LEU A 9 10.33 2.99 -6.04
C LEU A 9 9.69 4.14 -5.29
N TYR A 10 8.51 3.90 -4.78
CA TYR A 10 7.82 4.82 -3.87
C TYR A 10 8.23 4.49 -2.45
N THR A 11 8.43 5.51 -1.63
CA THR A 11 8.91 5.34 -0.26
C THR A 11 8.28 6.35 0.68
N THR A 12 8.10 5.95 1.93
CA THR A 12 7.96 6.88 3.04
C THR A 12 9.31 7.50 3.36
N HIS A 13 9.31 8.58 4.14
CA HIS A 13 10.52 9.08 4.77
C HIS A 13 10.20 9.81 6.08
N ASP A 14 11.07 9.66 7.06
CA ASP A 14 11.04 10.48 8.26
C ASP A 14 11.68 11.86 7.99
N GLU A 15 11.08 12.92 8.50
CA GLU A 15 11.63 14.26 8.41
C GLU A 15 12.98 14.33 9.14
N ASP A 16 13.95 15.01 8.52
CA ASP A 16 15.28 15.19 9.09
C ASP A 16 15.21 15.85 10.48
N GLY A 17 15.86 15.23 11.46
CA GLY A 17 15.92 15.74 12.83
C GLY A 17 14.66 15.56 13.65
N ALA A 18 13.68 14.82 13.18
CA ALA A 18 12.49 14.49 13.96
C ALA A 18 12.82 13.57 15.15
N GLU A 19 12.09 13.73 16.24
CA GLU A 19 12.06 12.76 17.34
C GLU A 19 10.90 11.79 17.12
N GLY A 20 11.21 10.52 16.81
CA GLY A 20 10.22 9.50 16.45
C GLY A 20 9.73 9.62 15.00
N PHE A 21 8.64 8.96 14.70
CA PHE A 21 8.08 8.94 13.35
C PHE A 21 7.38 10.26 13.02
N LEU A 22 7.95 11.02 12.09
CA LEU A 22 7.34 12.23 11.52
C LEU A 22 7.38 12.14 10.00
N MET A 23 6.33 11.61 9.42
CA MET A 23 6.19 11.33 7.99
C MET A 23 5.03 12.14 7.40
N LYS A 24 5.30 12.96 6.39
CA LYS A 24 4.33 13.92 5.83
C LYS A 24 3.98 13.65 4.38
N ASP A 25 4.85 12.98 3.67
CA ASP A 25 4.74 12.77 2.22
C ASP A 25 5.38 11.45 1.78
N TRP A 26 5.21 11.15 0.49
CA TRP A 26 5.75 9.97 -0.16
C TRP A 26 6.64 10.39 -1.32
N LEU A 27 7.86 9.83 -1.32
CA LEU A 27 8.88 10.12 -2.31
C LEU A 27 8.83 9.12 -3.46
N LEU A 28 9.39 9.50 -4.60
CA LEU A 28 9.59 8.62 -5.73
C LEU A 28 11.05 8.63 -6.17
N TYR A 29 11.59 7.45 -6.34
CA TYR A 29 12.86 7.22 -7.03
C TYR A 29 12.64 6.37 -8.28
N THR A 30 13.38 6.64 -9.34
CA THR A 30 13.30 5.86 -10.58
C THR A 30 14.65 5.36 -11.04
N SER A 31 14.66 4.16 -11.64
CA SER A 31 15.86 3.56 -12.20
C SER A 31 15.53 2.68 -13.41
N THR A 32 16.46 2.58 -14.35
CA THR A 32 16.40 1.63 -15.47
C THR A 32 17.34 0.42 -15.32
N ASP A 33 18.17 0.42 -14.26
CA ASP A 33 19.16 -0.61 -14.01
C ASP A 33 19.19 -1.11 -12.55
N MET A 34 18.36 -0.53 -11.67
CA MET A 34 18.30 -0.79 -10.23
C MET A 34 19.62 -0.50 -9.46
N VAL A 35 20.54 0.22 -10.08
CA VAL A 35 21.83 0.63 -9.51
C VAL A 35 21.89 2.16 -9.42
N ASN A 36 21.56 2.82 -10.52
CA ASN A 36 21.56 4.28 -10.62
C ASN A 36 20.12 4.81 -10.46
N TRP A 37 19.87 5.50 -9.36
CA TRP A 37 18.56 6.00 -9.01
C TRP A 37 18.46 7.51 -9.21
N GLN A 38 17.34 7.97 -9.75
CA GLN A 38 16.98 9.38 -9.84
C GLN A 38 15.94 9.72 -8.79
N ASP A 39 16.27 10.66 -7.92
CA ASP A 39 15.33 11.25 -6.98
C ASP A 39 14.35 12.14 -7.74
N ARG A 40 13.06 11.91 -7.53
CA ARG A 40 11.94 12.65 -8.14
C ARG A 40 11.24 13.56 -7.12
N GLY A 41 11.69 13.52 -5.86
CA GLY A 41 11.06 14.25 -4.75
C GLY A 41 9.73 13.65 -4.31
N ALA A 42 8.99 14.44 -3.54
CA ALA A 42 7.66 14.06 -3.09
C ALA A 42 6.64 14.11 -4.25
N VAL A 43 5.92 13.01 -4.45
CA VAL A 43 4.88 12.88 -5.50
C VAL A 43 3.47 12.91 -4.92
N ALA A 44 3.34 12.70 -3.62
CA ALA A 44 2.09 12.79 -2.86
C ALA A 44 2.39 13.17 -1.40
N SER A 45 1.40 13.70 -0.71
CA SER A 45 1.51 14.12 0.68
C SER A 45 0.18 13.96 1.43
N LEU A 46 0.22 14.07 2.75
CA LEU A 46 -0.98 14.09 3.59
C LEU A 46 -1.96 15.20 3.19
N LYS A 47 -1.46 16.31 2.61
CA LYS A 47 -2.28 17.46 2.16
C LYS A 47 -3.14 17.16 0.94
N ASP A 48 -2.83 16.09 0.20
CA ASP A 48 -3.62 15.66 -0.96
C ASP A 48 -4.93 14.99 -0.54
N PHE A 49 -5.05 14.56 0.72
CA PHE A 49 -6.28 14.04 1.29
C PHE A 49 -7.14 15.16 1.87
N LYS A 50 -8.28 15.43 1.23
CA LYS A 50 -9.18 16.53 1.63
C LYS A 50 -9.81 16.34 3.01
N TRP A 51 -9.96 15.11 3.45
CA TRP A 51 -10.59 14.73 4.72
C TRP A 51 -9.60 14.72 5.90
N PHE A 52 -8.30 14.59 5.64
CA PHE A 52 -7.27 14.60 6.68
C PHE A 52 -6.75 16.01 6.92
N LYS A 53 -6.50 16.36 8.20
CA LYS A 53 -6.02 17.69 8.61
C LYS A 53 -4.78 17.64 9.51
N GLY A 54 -4.25 16.44 9.74
CA GLY A 54 -3.02 16.26 10.50
C GLY A 54 -1.78 16.53 9.66
N GLU A 55 -0.63 16.50 10.31
CA GLU A 55 0.69 16.77 9.70
C GLU A 55 1.67 15.59 9.82
N ASN A 56 1.18 14.42 10.28
CA ASN A 56 1.98 13.21 10.46
C ASN A 56 1.17 11.96 10.15
N GLY A 57 1.84 10.88 9.74
CA GLY A 57 1.22 9.57 9.53
C GLY A 57 1.24 9.08 8.09
N ALA A 58 2.07 9.61 7.21
CA ALA A 58 2.28 9.13 5.84
C ALA A 58 3.12 7.83 5.84
N TRP A 59 2.47 6.70 6.17
CA TRP A 59 3.13 5.41 6.36
C TRP A 59 3.20 4.59 5.06
N ALA A 60 3.65 3.34 5.16
CA ALA A 60 4.00 2.47 4.04
C ALA A 60 2.87 2.30 3.01
N GLU A 61 3.03 2.93 1.87
CA GLU A 61 2.09 2.93 0.74
C GLU A 61 2.43 1.85 -0.29
N GLN A 62 1.49 1.59 -1.19
CA GLN A 62 1.76 0.84 -2.41
C GLN A 62 1.10 1.51 -3.61
N VAL A 63 1.82 1.50 -4.73
CA VAL A 63 1.33 2.02 -6.02
C VAL A 63 1.13 0.88 -7.01
N ILE A 64 0.01 0.91 -7.74
CA ILE A 64 -0.29 -0.02 -8.83
C ILE A 64 -0.92 0.72 -10.00
N GLU A 65 -0.66 0.26 -11.22
CA GLU A 65 -1.27 0.79 -12.45
C GLU A 65 -2.41 -0.13 -12.90
N ARG A 66 -3.52 0.48 -13.36
CA ARG A 66 -4.59 -0.20 -14.07
C ARG A 66 -5.22 0.72 -15.12
N ASN A 67 -5.28 0.26 -16.37
CA ASN A 67 -5.95 0.95 -17.47
C ASN A 67 -5.45 2.40 -17.68
N GLY A 68 -4.15 2.64 -17.55
CA GLY A 68 -3.52 3.95 -17.71
C GLY A 68 -3.69 4.89 -16.51
N LYS A 69 -4.27 4.43 -15.41
CA LYS A 69 -4.37 5.16 -14.15
C LYS A 69 -3.45 4.55 -13.10
N TRP A 70 -2.89 5.39 -12.28
CA TRP A 70 -2.01 5.04 -11.17
C TRP A 70 -2.72 5.26 -9.85
N TYR A 71 -2.78 4.22 -9.04
CA TYR A 71 -3.47 4.20 -7.75
C TYR A 71 -2.45 4.04 -6.64
N MET A 72 -2.40 4.99 -5.71
CA MET A 72 -1.54 4.97 -4.55
C MET A 72 -2.40 4.75 -3.30
N TYR A 73 -2.23 3.62 -2.65
CA TYR A 73 -2.93 3.27 -1.41
C TYR A 73 -2.06 3.66 -0.23
N CYS A 74 -2.53 4.65 0.53
CA CYS A 74 -1.75 5.32 1.55
C CYS A 74 -2.38 5.12 2.92
N PRO A 75 -1.74 4.40 3.84
CA PRO A 75 -2.19 4.41 5.22
C PRO A 75 -1.86 5.76 5.85
N ILE A 76 -2.84 6.33 6.52
CA ILE A 76 -2.67 7.51 7.36
C ILE A 76 -2.83 7.03 8.80
N HIS A 77 -1.75 6.98 9.54
CA HIS A 77 -1.70 6.39 10.88
C HIS A 77 -2.86 6.84 11.77
N GLY A 78 -3.65 5.88 12.28
CA GLY A 78 -4.83 6.12 13.09
C GLY A 78 -6.08 6.63 12.34
N HIS A 79 -6.01 6.74 11.00
CA HIS A 79 -7.11 7.29 10.17
C HIS A 79 -7.47 6.40 8.98
N GLY A 80 -6.91 5.19 8.92
CA GLY A 80 -7.19 4.20 7.88
C GLY A 80 -6.38 4.40 6.59
N ILE A 81 -6.80 3.69 5.55
CA ILE A 81 -6.14 3.66 4.25
C ILE A 81 -6.89 4.57 3.28
N GLY A 82 -6.23 5.61 2.79
CA GLY A 82 -6.71 6.44 1.69
C GLY A 82 -6.27 5.91 0.33
N VAL A 83 -6.87 6.42 -0.74
CA VAL A 83 -6.41 6.17 -2.10
C VAL A 83 -6.27 7.49 -2.86
N LEU A 84 -5.16 7.65 -3.55
CA LEU A 84 -4.91 8.76 -4.47
C LEU A 84 -4.79 8.22 -5.90
N VAL A 85 -5.19 9.03 -6.89
CA VAL A 85 -5.19 8.63 -8.31
C VAL A 85 -4.45 9.67 -9.15
N ALA A 86 -3.66 9.18 -10.11
CA ALA A 86 -2.95 10.00 -11.10
C ALA A 86 -3.05 9.40 -12.51
N ASP A 87 -2.74 10.21 -13.52
CA ASP A 87 -2.69 9.82 -14.92
C ASP A 87 -1.30 9.29 -15.36
N ASN A 88 -0.32 9.40 -14.48
CA ASN A 88 1.05 8.93 -14.71
C ASN A 88 1.76 8.66 -13.38
N PRO A 89 2.90 7.93 -13.37
CA PRO A 89 3.57 7.52 -12.15
C PRO A 89 4.18 8.66 -11.32
N TYR A 90 4.35 9.83 -11.90
CA TYR A 90 4.91 11.01 -11.22
C TYR A 90 3.85 11.89 -10.56
N GLY A 91 2.58 11.54 -10.68
CA GLY A 91 1.46 12.37 -10.22
C GLY A 91 1.09 13.48 -11.20
N PRO A 92 0.42 14.58 -10.76
CA PRO A 92 -0.01 14.76 -9.38
C PRO A 92 -1.10 13.76 -8.97
N PHE A 93 -0.90 13.16 -7.83
CA PHE A 93 -1.89 12.27 -7.23
C PHE A 93 -3.00 13.08 -6.55
N LYS A 94 -4.26 12.65 -6.67
CA LYS A 94 -5.42 13.37 -6.15
C LYS A 94 -6.38 12.42 -5.45
N ASP A 95 -6.98 12.88 -4.36
CA ASP A 95 -8.03 12.17 -3.62
C ASP A 95 -9.36 12.15 -4.40
N PRO A 96 -9.80 10.98 -4.92
CA PRO A 96 -11.02 10.88 -5.70
C PRO A 96 -12.28 10.74 -4.85
N ILE A 97 -12.17 10.28 -3.58
CA ILE A 97 -13.32 9.88 -2.77
C ILE A 97 -13.58 10.76 -1.56
N GLY A 98 -12.60 11.53 -1.09
CA GLY A 98 -12.76 12.50 0.00
C GLY A 98 -13.00 11.88 1.39
N LYS A 99 -12.61 10.61 1.58
CA LYS A 99 -12.72 9.83 2.83
C LYS A 99 -11.73 8.67 2.81
N PRO A 100 -11.47 7.98 3.94
CA PRO A 100 -10.74 6.71 3.90
C PRO A 100 -11.43 5.69 2.98
N LEU A 101 -10.65 4.93 2.22
CA LEU A 101 -11.12 3.76 1.48
C LEU A 101 -11.46 2.63 2.44
N ALA A 102 -10.57 2.34 3.40
CA ALA A 102 -10.80 1.33 4.44
C ALA A 102 -10.38 1.87 5.80
N TRP A 103 -11.24 1.75 6.80
CA TRP A 103 -10.98 2.15 8.18
C TRP A 103 -11.97 1.49 9.14
N GLU A 104 -11.47 0.82 10.15
CA GLU A 104 -12.27 0.18 11.20
C GLU A 104 -12.16 0.88 12.57
N GLY A 105 -11.56 2.08 12.60
CA GLY A 105 -11.60 2.96 13.76
C GLY A 105 -10.36 2.96 14.65
N ASP A 106 -9.29 2.30 14.23
CA ASP A 106 -8.02 2.26 14.98
C ASP A 106 -6.79 2.45 14.08
N TRP A 107 -5.59 2.28 14.63
CA TRP A 107 -4.32 2.43 13.91
C TRP A 107 -3.88 1.17 13.15
N PHE A 108 -4.60 0.05 13.30
CA PHE A 108 -4.23 -1.25 12.73
C PHE A 108 -4.44 -1.35 11.21
N ASP A 109 -5.11 -0.37 10.61
CA ASP A 109 -5.30 -0.30 9.16
C ASP A 109 -4.08 0.36 8.50
N ILE A 110 -3.01 -0.43 8.34
CA ILE A 110 -1.71 -0.02 7.78
C ILE A 110 -1.20 -1.02 6.74
N ASP A 111 -0.17 -0.63 5.99
CA ASP A 111 0.62 -1.46 5.08
C ASP A 111 -0.22 -2.14 3.98
N PRO A 112 -0.97 -1.40 3.18
CA PRO A 112 -1.76 -2.01 2.11
C PRO A 112 -0.87 -2.61 1.02
N THR A 113 -1.27 -3.80 0.52
CA THR A 113 -0.76 -4.37 -0.71
C THR A 113 -1.91 -4.72 -1.64
N VAL A 114 -1.80 -4.36 -2.90
CA VAL A 114 -2.83 -4.58 -3.92
C VAL A 114 -2.30 -5.47 -5.03
N TRP A 115 -3.10 -6.45 -5.39
CA TRP A 115 -2.83 -7.38 -6.47
C TRP A 115 -4.01 -7.42 -7.44
N ILE A 116 -3.72 -7.39 -8.74
CA ILE A 116 -4.70 -7.63 -9.81
C ILE A 116 -4.44 -9.03 -10.36
N ASP A 117 -5.41 -9.91 -10.23
CA ASP A 117 -5.26 -11.30 -10.66
C ASP A 117 -5.51 -11.47 -12.17
N ASP A 118 -5.27 -12.67 -12.69
CA ASP A 118 -5.38 -13.01 -14.13
C ASP A 118 -6.79 -12.84 -14.68
N ASP A 119 -7.81 -12.88 -13.81
CA ASP A 119 -9.22 -12.61 -14.16
C ASP A 119 -9.61 -11.13 -14.05
N ASN A 120 -8.64 -10.24 -13.84
CA ASN A 120 -8.79 -8.81 -13.59
C ASN A 120 -9.48 -8.43 -12.28
N GLN A 121 -9.73 -9.37 -11.36
CA GLN A 121 -10.17 -9.02 -10.01
C GLN A 121 -9.00 -8.45 -9.22
N ALA A 122 -9.20 -7.26 -8.66
CA ALA A 122 -8.23 -6.65 -7.76
C ALA A 122 -8.56 -6.98 -6.30
N TYR A 123 -7.52 -7.21 -5.51
CA TYR A 123 -7.60 -7.49 -4.09
C TYR A 123 -6.68 -6.53 -3.35
N MET A 124 -7.13 -6.01 -2.21
CA MET A 124 -6.30 -5.26 -1.27
C MET A 124 -6.20 -6.03 0.04
N TYR A 125 -4.97 -6.21 0.52
CA TYR A 125 -4.66 -6.83 1.81
C TYR A 125 -3.91 -5.81 2.67
N TRP A 126 -4.12 -5.84 3.99
CA TRP A 126 -3.47 -4.93 4.92
C TRP A 126 -3.59 -5.41 6.37
N GLY A 127 -2.99 -4.69 7.30
CA GLY A 127 -3.32 -4.77 8.73
C GLY A 127 -2.19 -5.22 9.64
N ASN A 128 -2.34 -4.89 10.92
CA ASN A 128 -1.48 -5.21 12.05
C ASN A 128 -2.36 -5.43 13.30
N PRO A 129 -2.23 -6.51 14.08
CA PRO A 129 -1.48 -7.75 13.77
C PRO A 129 -2.36 -8.78 13.05
N GLU A 130 -3.51 -8.37 12.56
CA GLU A 130 -4.46 -9.21 11.83
C GLU A 130 -4.44 -8.86 10.35
N LEU A 131 -4.28 -9.87 9.50
CA LEU A 131 -4.42 -9.68 8.06
C LEU A 131 -5.89 -9.51 7.70
N LYS A 132 -6.18 -8.45 6.97
CA LYS A 132 -7.48 -8.12 6.41
C LYS A 132 -7.41 -8.09 4.88
N ALA A 133 -8.53 -8.28 4.21
CA ALA A 133 -8.63 -8.08 2.77
C ALA A 133 -10.01 -7.66 2.31
N VAL A 134 -10.05 -7.05 1.12
CA VAL A 134 -11.27 -6.81 0.34
C VAL A 134 -11.04 -7.12 -1.14
N LYS A 135 -12.13 -7.43 -1.84
CA LYS A 135 -12.18 -7.34 -3.30
C LYS A 135 -12.47 -5.90 -3.69
N LEU A 136 -11.53 -5.27 -4.37
CA LEU A 136 -11.76 -3.96 -4.93
C LEU A 136 -12.73 -4.06 -6.12
N ASN A 137 -13.59 -3.06 -6.27
CA ASN A 137 -14.39 -2.89 -7.48
C ASN A 137 -13.49 -2.50 -8.66
N GLU A 138 -14.02 -2.54 -9.87
CA GLU A 138 -13.28 -2.23 -11.10
C GLU A 138 -12.66 -0.83 -11.10
N ASP A 139 -13.28 0.11 -10.38
CA ASP A 139 -12.82 1.49 -10.22
C ASP A 139 -11.55 1.64 -9.37
N MET A 140 -11.12 0.59 -8.65
CA MET A 140 -9.96 0.55 -7.77
C MET A 140 -10.03 1.49 -6.54
N ILE A 141 -11.14 2.20 -6.35
CA ILE A 141 -11.33 3.20 -5.29
C ILE A 141 -12.55 2.91 -4.40
N SER A 142 -13.12 1.73 -4.56
CA SER A 142 -14.26 1.24 -3.77
C SER A 142 -14.24 -0.27 -3.64
N TYR A 143 -15.03 -0.81 -2.70
CA TYR A 143 -15.32 -2.22 -2.56
C TYR A 143 -16.77 -2.39 -2.10
N SER A 144 -17.40 -3.52 -2.43
CA SER A 144 -18.83 -3.77 -2.17
C SER A 144 -19.08 -4.80 -1.08
N ASP A 145 -18.15 -5.73 -0.87
CA ASP A 145 -18.23 -6.76 0.15
C ASP A 145 -17.75 -6.23 1.52
N SER A 146 -18.04 -6.94 2.60
CA SER A 146 -17.46 -6.65 3.91
C SER A 146 -15.97 -6.92 3.93
N ILE A 147 -15.24 -6.24 4.81
CA ILE A 147 -13.84 -6.54 5.11
C ILE A 147 -13.75 -7.98 5.62
N MET A 148 -12.85 -8.74 5.02
CA MET A 148 -12.54 -10.09 5.44
C MET A 148 -11.39 -10.04 6.44
N HIS A 149 -11.58 -10.71 7.58
CA HIS A 149 -10.56 -10.92 8.60
C HIS A 149 -10.05 -12.35 8.48
N PHE A 150 -8.75 -12.51 8.26
CA PHE A 150 -8.15 -13.82 8.15
C PHE A 150 -7.94 -14.44 9.53
N PRO A 151 -8.06 -15.78 9.66
CA PRO A 151 -7.61 -16.44 10.86
C PRO A 151 -6.12 -16.19 11.07
N LYS A 152 -5.68 -16.24 12.33
CA LYS A 152 -4.29 -15.97 12.68
C LYS A 152 -3.30 -16.75 11.80
N ILE A 153 -2.55 -16.00 10.99
CA ILE A 153 -1.41 -16.55 10.24
C ILE A 153 -0.24 -16.65 11.22
N GLN A 154 0.49 -17.76 11.13
CA GLN A 154 1.61 -18.00 12.05
C GLN A 154 2.63 -16.87 11.96
N ASP A 155 2.94 -16.28 13.12
CA ASP A 155 3.93 -15.21 13.29
C ASP A 155 3.71 -13.96 12.42
N TYR A 156 2.52 -13.77 11.83
CA TYR A 156 2.18 -12.54 11.11
C TYR A 156 2.11 -11.35 12.08
N GLN A 157 2.75 -10.26 11.69
CA GLN A 157 2.68 -8.99 12.41
C GLN A 157 2.12 -7.88 11.51
N GLU A 158 2.78 -7.58 10.37
CA GLU A 158 2.45 -6.46 9.50
C GLU A 158 3.15 -6.58 8.15
N GLY A 159 3.09 -5.55 7.31
CA GLY A 159 3.83 -5.43 6.06
C GLY A 159 3.51 -6.53 5.05
N PRO A 160 2.23 -6.87 4.79
CA PRO A 160 1.92 -7.91 3.83
C PRO A 160 2.35 -7.50 2.42
N TRP A 161 3.02 -8.41 1.71
CA TRP A 161 3.31 -8.26 0.30
C TRP A 161 2.77 -9.47 -0.46
N PHE A 162 1.83 -9.24 -1.37
CA PHE A 162 1.09 -10.29 -2.07
C PHE A 162 1.45 -10.37 -3.54
N TRP A 163 1.67 -11.59 -4.05
CA TRP A 163 1.92 -11.84 -5.48
C TRP A 163 1.53 -13.25 -5.89
N LYS A 164 1.46 -13.49 -7.21
CA LYS A 164 1.24 -14.81 -7.80
C LYS A 164 2.45 -15.25 -8.62
N ARG A 165 2.81 -16.53 -8.49
CA ARG A 165 3.86 -17.15 -9.29
C ARG A 165 3.57 -18.63 -9.50
N ASN A 166 3.68 -19.12 -10.75
CA ASN A 166 3.50 -20.53 -11.11
C ASN A 166 2.19 -21.13 -10.56
N GLY A 167 1.08 -20.39 -10.62
CA GLY A 167 -0.24 -20.83 -10.17
C GLY A 167 -0.40 -20.96 -8.64
N ASN A 168 0.50 -20.37 -7.87
CA ASN A 168 0.39 -20.21 -6.43
C ASN A 168 0.39 -18.73 -6.07
N TYR A 169 -0.35 -18.39 -5.03
CA TYR A 169 -0.33 -17.10 -4.38
C TYR A 169 0.63 -17.14 -3.20
N TYR A 170 1.37 -16.08 -3.03
CA TYR A 170 2.36 -15.90 -1.97
C TYR A 170 2.02 -14.63 -1.20
N LEU A 171 2.14 -14.71 0.11
CA LEU A 171 2.10 -13.59 1.02
C LEU A 171 3.40 -13.58 1.82
N ALA A 172 4.28 -12.59 1.61
CA ALA A 172 5.36 -12.31 2.53
C ALA A 172 4.92 -11.26 3.54
N TYR A 173 5.48 -11.27 4.72
CA TYR A 173 5.11 -10.35 5.80
C TYR A 173 6.24 -10.21 6.83
N ALA A 174 6.23 -9.11 7.57
CA ALA A 174 7.04 -8.97 8.76
C ALA A 174 6.51 -9.92 9.84
N SER A 175 7.37 -10.77 10.38
CA SER A 175 7.01 -11.70 11.44
C SER A 175 7.20 -11.08 12.82
N THR A 176 6.44 -11.62 13.78
CA THR A 176 6.60 -11.24 15.18
C THR A 176 8.00 -11.55 15.70
N CYS A 177 8.42 -10.73 16.64
CA CYS A 177 9.68 -10.87 17.39
C CYS A 177 9.81 -12.27 18.02
N CYS A 178 10.89 -12.80 18.36
CA CYS A 178 12.25 -12.30 18.32
C CYS A 178 13.20 -13.43 17.96
N PRO A 179 14.07 -13.23 17.03
CA PRO A 179 14.26 -12.00 16.26
C PRO A 179 13.16 -11.81 15.20
N GLU A 180 12.86 -10.57 14.87
CA GLU A 180 12.03 -10.24 13.71
C GLU A 180 12.64 -10.78 12.43
N GLY A 181 11.78 -11.19 11.51
CA GLY A 181 12.20 -11.76 10.24
C GLY A 181 11.11 -11.61 9.19
N ILE A 182 11.31 -12.24 8.05
CA ILE A 182 10.30 -12.32 7.01
C ILE A 182 9.65 -13.70 7.08
N GLY A 183 8.35 -13.72 7.37
CA GLY A 183 7.50 -14.88 7.21
C GLY A 183 6.88 -14.94 5.82
N TYR A 184 6.35 -16.10 5.43
CA TYR A 184 5.56 -16.21 4.22
C TYR A 184 4.50 -17.31 4.32
N ALA A 185 3.42 -17.12 3.58
CA ALA A 185 2.37 -18.12 3.39
C ALA A 185 2.16 -18.40 1.90
N ILE A 186 1.64 -19.59 1.58
CA ILE A 186 1.34 -20.00 0.20
C ILE A 186 -0.09 -20.52 0.14
N SER A 187 -0.83 -20.13 -0.91
CA SER A 187 -2.20 -20.59 -1.16
C SER A 187 -2.43 -20.94 -2.64
N LYS A 188 -3.52 -21.65 -2.92
CA LYS A 188 -4.06 -21.86 -4.27
C LYS A 188 -5.15 -20.86 -4.63
N ASN A 189 -5.63 -20.11 -3.64
CA ASN A 189 -6.68 -19.09 -3.80
C ASN A 189 -6.17 -17.77 -3.25
N PRO A 190 -6.61 -16.64 -3.81
CA PRO A 190 -6.23 -15.31 -3.34
C PRO A 190 -6.85 -14.95 -1.97
N LEU A 191 -7.97 -15.58 -1.62
CA LEU A 191 -8.73 -15.38 -0.38
C LEU A 191 -9.04 -16.70 0.30
#